data_a1e86e88889b1422a17803cde183e0d9
#
_entry.id   a1e86e88889b1422a17803cde183e0d9
#
_cell.length_a   1.000
_cell.length_b   1.000
_cell.length_c   1.000
_cell.angle_alpha   90.00
_cell.angle_beta   90.00
_cell.angle_gamma   90.00
#
_symmetry.space_group_name_H-M   'P 1'
#
loop_
_entity.id
_entity.type
_entity.pdbx_description
1 polymer ?
#
loop_
_entity_poly.entity_id
_entity_poly.type
_entity_poly.pdbx_seq_one_letter_code
_entity_poly.pdbx_strand_id
1 'polypeptide(L)'
;INAIMGKVEEYKKDFNIQPYQWPEKFGIEPPKIKRYMPDTDDEFPNHVDVLDYETARRFLVGFLYLDDNSKGQTVFDNQDGASFDCKRGSLVLFPPMWPWIHRGEKPVLKPKYLMRLPLL
;
A
#
# COMPACT_ATOMS: atom_id res chain seq x y z
N ILE A 1 -6.22 -9.15 -10.82
CA ILE A 1 -4.85 -9.61 -10.54
C ILE A 1 -3.91 -9.32 -11.73
N ASN A 2 -4.31 -9.66 -12.94
CA ASN A 2 -3.44 -9.41 -14.10
C ASN A 2 -3.16 -7.92 -14.31
N ALA A 3 -4.16 -7.06 -14.12
CA ALA A 3 -3.99 -5.61 -14.22
C ALA A 3 -3.01 -5.10 -13.16
N ILE A 4 -3.09 -5.62 -11.94
CA ILE A 4 -2.19 -5.26 -10.84
C ILE A 4 -0.77 -5.72 -11.14
N MET A 5 -0.61 -6.93 -11.67
CA MET A 5 0.73 -7.42 -12.05
C MET A 5 1.34 -6.58 -13.17
N GLY A 6 0.52 -6.08 -14.10
CA GLY A 6 0.97 -5.12 -15.10
C GLY A 6 1.52 -3.84 -14.48
N LYS A 7 0.88 -3.35 -13.43
CA LYS A 7 1.35 -2.16 -12.69
C LYS A 7 2.62 -2.45 -11.89
N VAL A 8 2.78 -3.66 -11.37
CA VAL A 8 4.02 -4.08 -10.73
C VAL A 8 5.18 -4.04 -11.74
N GLU A 9 4.97 -4.49 -12.96
CA GLU A 9 5.99 -4.41 -14.01
C GLU A 9 6.33 -2.95 -14.37
N GLU A 10 5.34 -2.05 -14.41
CA GLU A 10 5.60 -0.62 -14.58
C GLU A 10 6.44 -0.06 -13.43
N TYR A 11 6.13 -0.42 -12.19
CA TYR A 11 6.88 -0.03 -11.00
C TYR A 11 8.35 -0.46 -11.11
N LYS A 12 8.59 -1.70 -11.53
CA LYS A 12 9.95 -2.20 -11.73
C LYS A 12 10.72 -1.40 -12.76
N LYS A 13 10.07 -1.01 -13.84
CA LYS A 13 10.66 -0.16 -14.89
C LYS A 13 10.98 1.23 -14.37
N ASP A 14 10.02 1.86 -13.70
CA ASP A 14 10.14 3.23 -13.22
C ASP A 14 11.31 3.39 -12.24
N PHE A 15 11.58 2.36 -11.44
CA PHE A 15 12.70 2.37 -10.48
C PHE A 15 13.92 1.64 -10.99
N ASN A 16 13.93 1.22 -12.26
CA ASN A 16 15.05 0.52 -12.88
C ASN A 16 15.51 -0.69 -12.05
N ILE A 17 14.54 -1.47 -11.56
CA ILE A 17 14.82 -2.64 -10.75
C ILE A 17 15.38 -3.75 -11.63
N GLN A 18 16.56 -4.24 -11.26
CA GLN A 18 17.27 -5.27 -12.02
C GLN A 18 16.81 -6.67 -11.61
N PRO A 19 16.99 -7.68 -12.48
CA PRO A 19 16.59 -9.06 -12.15
C PRO A 19 17.17 -9.58 -10.84
N TYR A 20 18.39 -9.21 -10.48
CA TYR A 20 19.02 -9.65 -9.24
C TYR A 20 18.47 -8.96 -7.99
N GLN A 21 17.62 -7.95 -8.15
CA GLN A 21 17.00 -7.19 -7.05
C GLN A 21 15.58 -7.66 -6.75
N TRP A 22 15.08 -8.63 -7.50
CA TRP A 22 13.68 -9.04 -7.42
C TRP A 22 13.60 -10.56 -7.25
N PRO A 23 12.74 -11.08 -6.37
CA PRO A 23 12.58 -12.52 -6.24
C PRO A 23 12.15 -13.17 -7.55
N GLU A 24 12.84 -14.24 -7.94
CA GLU A 24 12.47 -15.01 -9.14
C GLU A 24 11.09 -15.65 -8.98
N LYS A 25 10.81 -16.18 -7.79
CA LYS A 25 9.53 -16.78 -7.46
C LYS A 25 8.92 -16.04 -6.29
N PHE A 26 7.66 -15.70 -6.40
CA PHE A 26 6.94 -15.01 -5.34
C PHE A 26 5.46 -15.37 -5.41
N GLY A 27 4.75 -15.11 -4.32
CA GLY A 27 3.33 -15.30 -4.23
C GLY A 27 2.62 -14.01 -3.82
N ILE A 28 1.31 -14.07 -3.77
CA ILE A 28 0.47 -12.97 -3.32
C ILE A 28 -0.31 -13.47 -2.11
N GLU A 29 -0.21 -12.76 -0.98
CA GLU A 29 -1.09 -13.03 0.15
C GLU A 29 -2.53 -12.74 -0.26
N PRO A 30 -3.51 -13.47 0.32
CA PRO A 30 -4.91 -13.18 0.03
C PRO A 30 -5.21 -11.69 0.25
N PRO A 31 -5.78 -10.99 -0.75
CA PRO A 31 -6.10 -9.58 -0.61
C PRO A 31 -7.11 -9.36 0.52
N LYS A 32 -6.94 -8.24 1.24
CA LYS A 32 -7.87 -7.83 2.30
C LYS A 32 -8.48 -6.49 1.96
N ILE A 33 -9.81 -6.42 2.03
CA ILE A 33 -10.53 -5.16 1.90
C ILE A 33 -10.66 -4.55 3.29
N LYS A 34 -10.26 -3.30 3.41
CA LYS A 34 -10.33 -2.53 4.66
C LYS A 34 -11.30 -1.38 4.52
N ARG A 35 -12.12 -1.17 5.55
CA ARG A 35 -13.06 -0.06 5.64
C ARG A 35 -12.71 0.81 6.83
N TYR A 36 -12.65 2.11 6.60
CA TYR A 36 -12.44 3.12 7.65
C TYR A 36 -13.64 4.05 7.66
N MET A 37 -14.25 4.23 8.85
CA MET A 37 -15.46 5.03 9.01
C MET A 37 -15.10 6.49 9.33
N PRO A 38 -15.85 7.48 8.77
CA PRO A 38 -15.49 8.89 8.94
C PRO A 38 -15.86 9.47 10.31
N ASP A 39 -16.82 8.88 11.00
CA ASP A 39 -17.35 9.38 12.28
C ASP A 39 -16.79 8.64 13.50
N THR A 40 -15.71 7.92 13.32
CA THR A 40 -15.02 7.17 14.37
C THR A 40 -13.54 7.56 14.40
N ASP A 41 -12.76 6.91 15.25
CA ASP A 41 -11.30 7.09 15.27
C ASP A 41 -10.58 6.14 14.33
N ASP A 42 -11.26 5.69 13.28
CA ASP A 42 -10.70 4.79 12.29
C ASP A 42 -9.62 5.47 11.46
N GLU A 43 -8.39 5.31 11.92
CA GLU A 43 -7.19 5.69 11.17
C GLU A 43 -6.15 4.60 11.37
N PHE A 44 -5.16 4.58 10.51
CA PHE A 44 -4.06 3.65 10.69
C PHE A 44 -2.81 4.46 11.06
N PRO A 45 -2.34 4.36 12.32
CA PRO A 45 -1.18 5.12 12.75
C PRO A 45 0.10 4.64 12.03
N ASN A 46 1.16 5.42 12.14
CA ASN A 46 2.45 5.09 11.53
C ASN A 46 2.87 3.67 11.88
N HIS A 47 3.19 2.90 10.83
CA HIS A 47 3.61 1.51 10.97
C HIS A 47 4.38 1.06 9.73
N VAL A 48 4.99 -0.12 9.83
CA VAL A 48 5.51 -0.87 8.69
C VAL A 48 4.83 -2.24 8.67
N ASP A 49 4.82 -2.87 7.50
CA ASP A 49 4.16 -4.18 7.36
C ASP A 49 5.08 -5.35 7.67
N VAL A 50 6.40 -5.13 7.67
CA VAL A 50 7.39 -6.14 8.05
C VAL A 50 7.81 -5.88 9.49
N LEU A 51 7.30 -6.70 10.42
CA LEU A 51 7.49 -6.51 11.86
C LEU A 51 8.14 -7.71 12.55
N ASP A 52 8.08 -8.90 11.94
CA ASP A 52 8.51 -10.13 12.57
C ASP A 52 8.97 -11.15 11.54
N TYR A 53 9.33 -12.33 12.01
CA TYR A 53 9.82 -13.40 11.15
C TYR A 53 8.79 -13.82 10.09
N GLU A 54 7.52 -13.89 10.44
CA GLU A 54 6.47 -14.33 9.52
C GLU A 54 6.22 -13.30 8.41
N THR A 55 6.24 -12.02 8.76
CA THR A 55 6.00 -10.94 7.78
C THR A 55 7.25 -10.57 6.98
N ALA A 56 8.42 -11.06 7.37
CA ALA A 56 9.69 -10.71 6.75
C ALA A 56 9.78 -11.13 5.28
N ARG A 57 8.95 -12.04 4.82
CA ARG A 57 8.91 -12.45 3.41
C ARG A 57 8.23 -11.43 2.49
N ARG A 58 7.48 -10.50 3.05
CA ARG A 58 6.84 -9.43 2.26
C ARG A 58 7.91 -8.51 1.69
N PHE A 59 7.86 -8.28 0.39
CA PHE A 59 8.83 -7.39 -0.26
C PHE A 59 8.19 -6.24 -1.03
N LEU A 60 6.89 -6.33 -1.31
CA LEU A 60 6.13 -5.26 -1.94
C LEU A 60 4.70 -5.31 -1.42
N VAL A 61 4.12 -4.14 -1.20
CA VAL A 61 2.70 -4.02 -0.82
C VAL A 61 2.02 -3.04 -1.76
N GLY A 62 0.81 -3.39 -2.17
CA GLY A 62 -0.05 -2.52 -2.95
C GLY A 62 -1.28 -2.12 -2.16
N PHE A 63 -1.65 -0.84 -2.25
CA PHE A 63 -2.94 -0.32 -1.79
C PHE A 63 -3.73 0.11 -3.00
N LEU A 64 -4.82 -0.58 -3.28
CA LEU A 64 -5.76 -0.19 -4.32
C LEU A 64 -6.94 0.52 -3.66
N TYR A 65 -7.14 1.79 -3.98
CA TYR A 65 -8.28 2.54 -3.48
C TYR A 65 -9.52 2.16 -4.28
N LEU A 66 -10.57 1.77 -3.56
CA LEU A 66 -11.79 1.26 -4.18
C LEU A 66 -12.85 2.34 -4.40
N ASP A 67 -12.66 3.51 -3.78
CA ASP A 67 -13.57 4.64 -3.94
C ASP A 67 -12.81 5.93 -3.65
N ASP A 68 -13.38 7.05 -4.12
CA ASP A 68 -12.83 8.37 -3.85
C ASP A 68 -13.08 8.79 -2.40
N ASN A 69 -12.15 9.55 -1.83
CA ASN A 69 -12.34 10.19 -0.54
C ASN A 69 -11.52 11.48 -0.52
N SER A 70 -12.11 12.57 -0.04
CA SER A 70 -11.44 13.87 0.02
C SER A 70 -10.31 13.91 1.06
N LYS A 71 -10.36 13.00 2.01
CA LYS A 71 -9.33 12.77 3.02
C LYS A 71 -8.98 11.28 3.04
N GLY A 72 -8.21 10.84 4.02
CA GLY A 72 -7.86 9.43 4.13
C GLY A 72 -6.63 9.05 3.32
N GLN A 73 -5.77 10.01 3.01
CA GLN A 73 -4.53 9.80 2.27
C GLN A 73 -3.63 8.79 2.96
N THR A 74 -2.79 8.12 2.19
CA THR A 74 -1.65 7.35 2.69
C THR A 74 -0.44 8.27 2.68
N VAL A 75 0.24 8.39 3.82
CA VAL A 75 1.35 9.35 4.01
C VAL A 75 2.59 8.61 4.45
N PHE A 76 3.71 8.90 3.79
CA PHE A 76 5.03 8.33 4.07
C PHE A 76 5.93 9.41 4.69
N ASP A 77 5.90 9.54 6.01
CA ASP A 77 6.60 10.62 6.70
C ASP A 77 8.12 10.60 6.47
N ASN A 78 8.74 9.41 6.36
CA ASN A 78 10.17 9.28 6.11
C ASN A 78 10.58 9.48 4.64
N GLN A 79 9.59 9.69 3.75
CA GLN A 79 9.83 9.94 2.34
C GLN A 79 9.38 11.36 1.98
N ASP A 80 9.91 12.34 2.70
CA ASP A 80 9.59 13.77 2.56
C ASP A 80 8.09 14.07 2.70
N GLY A 81 7.38 13.26 3.49
CA GLY A 81 5.95 13.43 3.70
C GLY A 81 5.12 13.13 2.46
N ALA A 82 5.61 12.30 1.54
CA ALA A 82 4.87 11.93 0.34
C ALA A 82 3.47 11.45 0.70
N SER A 83 2.47 12.01 0.04
CA SER A 83 1.06 11.75 0.32
C SER A 83 0.34 11.36 -0.96
N PHE A 84 -0.50 10.33 -0.86
CA PHE A 84 -1.23 9.78 -1.99
C PHE A 84 -2.73 9.86 -1.72
N ASP A 85 -3.45 10.55 -2.63
CA ASP A 85 -4.87 10.77 -2.50
C ASP A 85 -5.68 9.48 -2.64
N CYS A 86 -6.76 9.42 -1.91
CA CYS A 86 -7.71 8.32 -1.94
C CYS A 86 -8.60 8.47 -3.18
N LYS A 87 -8.09 8.05 -4.32
CA LYS A 87 -8.77 8.16 -5.62
C LYS A 87 -9.08 6.77 -6.15
N ARG A 88 -10.34 6.53 -6.48
CA ARG A 88 -10.80 5.25 -7.01
C ARG A 88 -9.94 4.78 -8.18
N GLY A 89 -9.46 3.54 -8.09
CA GLY A 89 -8.62 2.92 -9.11
C GLY A 89 -7.14 3.25 -9.01
N SER A 90 -6.74 4.14 -8.09
CA SER A 90 -5.32 4.42 -7.83
C SER A 90 -4.69 3.27 -7.07
N LEU A 91 -3.49 2.90 -7.49
CA LEU A 91 -2.69 1.86 -6.84
C LEU A 91 -1.38 2.46 -6.38
N VAL A 92 -1.11 2.36 -5.07
CA VAL A 92 0.17 2.76 -4.48
C VAL A 92 0.96 1.51 -4.19
N LEU A 93 2.19 1.45 -4.70
CA LEU A 93 3.11 0.33 -4.49
C LEU A 93 4.32 0.80 -3.70
N PHE A 94 4.72 0.05 -2.69
CA PHE A 94 5.87 0.42 -1.87
C PHE A 94 6.46 -0.81 -1.18
N PRO A 95 7.77 -0.76 -0.86
CA PRO A 95 8.38 -1.77 0.00
C PRO A 95 7.81 -1.65 1.42
N PRO A 96 7.49 -2.78 2.10
CA PRO A 96 6.77 -2.73 3.38
C PRO A 96 7.66 -2.62 4.61
N MET A 97 8.94 -2.32 4.43
CA MET A 97 9.92 -2.35 5.53
C MET A 97 10.22 -0.96 6.08
N TRP A 98 11.08 -0.90 7.10
CA TRP A 98 11.32 0.25 7.98
C TRP A 98 11.56 1.62 7.31
N PRO A 99 12.22 1.78 6.13
CA PRO A 99 12.35 3.11 5.53
C PRO A 99 11.02 3.67 5.03
N TRP A 100 10.02 2.83 4.79
CA TRP A 100 8.71 3.22 4.26
C TRP A 100 7.63 3.12 5.34
N ILE A 101 7.92 3.68 6.52
CA ILE A 101 6.90 3.87 7.54
C ILE A 101 5.77 4.72 6.96
N HIS A 102 4.54 4.33 7.20
CA HIS A 102 3.40 5.02 6.61
C HIS A 102 2.20 5.01 7.55
N ARG A 103 1.28 5.91 7.28
CA ARG A 103 0.02 6.03 8.02
C ARG A 103 -1.13 6.24 7.05
N GLY A 104 -2.29 5.75 7.43
CA GLY A 104 -3.54 6.01 6.71
C GLY A 104 -4.33 7.06 7.46
N GLU A 105 -4.53 8.22 6.87
CA GLU A 105 -5.29 9.28 7.50
C GLU A 105 -6.78 8.92 7.57
N LYS A 106 -7.44 9.53 8.55
CA LYS A 106 -8.86 9.35 8.80
C LYS A 106 -9.69 9.91 7.64
N PRO A 107 -10.69 9.16 7.15
CA PRO A 107 -11.60 9.69 6.12
C PRO A 107 -12.53 10.74 6.70
N VAL A 108 -13.10 11.57 5.80
CA VAL A 108 -14.11 12.57 6.14
C VAL A 108 -15.27 12.41 5.17
N LEU A 109 -16.49 12.66 5.64
CA LEU A 109 -17.76 12.64 4.91
C LEU A 109 -18.29 11.25 4.57
N LYS A 110 -17.45 10.33 4.11
CA LYS A 110 -17.90 8.98 3.76
C LYS A 110 -16.82 7.95 4.09
N PRO A 111 -17.18 6.65 4.18
CA PRO A 111 -16.21 5.60 4.46
C PRO A 111 -15.12 5.52 3.41
N LYS A 112 -13.91 5.18 3.85
CA LYS A 112 -12.77 4.89 2.98
C LYS A 112 -12.66 3.38 2.79
N TYR A 113 -12.52 2.96 1.54
CA TYR A 113 -12.32 1.55 1.19
C TYR A 113 -11.03 1.38 0.41
N LEU A 114 -10.20 0.44 0.84
CA LEU A 114 -9.01 0.05 0.10
C LEU A 114 -8.79 -1.45 0.15
N MET A 115 -8.09 -1.97 -0.83
CA MET A 115 -7.66 -3.35 -0.87
C MET A 115 -6.14 -3.41 -0.72
N ARG A 116 -5.68 -4.19 0.25
CA ARG A 116 -4.26 -4.41 0.51
C ARG A 116 -3.81 -5.71 -0.16
N LEU A 117 -2.69 -5.63 -0.89
CA LEU A 117 -2.14 -6.76 -1.64
C LEU A 117 -0.64 -6.91 -1.33
N PRO A 118 -0.28 -7.73 -0.35
CA PRO A 118 1.14 -8.03 -0.09
C PRO A 118 1.68 -9.08 -1.06
N LEU A 119 2.90 -8.87 -1.54
CA LEU A 119 3.68 -9.86 -2.30
C LEU A 119 4.79 -10.43 -1.41
N LEU A 120 4.93 -11.74 -1.47
CA LEU A 120 5.91 -12.44 -0.66
C LEU A 120 6.58 -13.62 -1.38
#